data_7ad51e9faa7f71a692bb082c21fac913
#
_entry.id   7ad51e9faa7f71a692bb082c21fac913
#
_cell.length_a   1.000
_cell.length_b   1.000
_cell.length_c   1.000
_cell.angle_alpha   90.00
_cell.angle_beta   90.00
_cell.angle_gamma   90.00
#
_symmetry.space_group_name_H-M   'P 1'
#
loop_
_entity.id
_entity.type
_entity.pdbx_description
1 polymer ?
#
loop_
_entity_poly.entity_id
_entity_poly.type
_entity_poly.pdbx_seq_one_letter_code
_entity_poly.pdbx_strand_id
1 'polypeptide(L)'
;MKKKFLVCALALTFALTGCSGSSSKPASDTSTAEAAAATESAAEEAVEEAEETIEDEAAAETNSVYQQDLAIEVSDKNLADNKASDFVTIGDYKAINASLPEDTAAESGMTANIAFAGTVVGEDAPRDGMTADSYDLERGSGTFIPGFEDALIGHKAGETVEFTIPFPENYGETTLAGKDTDWTVTINSLSKGSITTLFSDFVNAAEISSLPKDLYDEVTAYVTAIYTRSAEGNEQSLEDFLASNNIDMEPDIRSQCRAWLVSSAVLEAEGITEDSQEYKDMMSRILEVYGYKTLDAATGSGIPEAFIRSATASQLAIQIIEQNGQS
;
A
#
# COMPACT_ATOMS: atom_id res chain seq x y z
N MET A 1 28.47 10.82 -6.93
CA MET A 1 27.09 10.39 -7.33
C MET A 1 26.37 10.13 -6.02
N LYS A 2 25.54 11.07 -5.58
CA LYS A 2 24.78 10.97 -4.33
C LYS A 2 23.64 9.99 -4.61
N LYS A 3 23.71 8.77 -4.05
CA LYS A 3 22.57 7.86 -3.99
C LYS A 3 21.55 8.54 -3.06
N LYS A 4 20.51 9.11 -3.62
CA LYS A 4 19.31 9.44 -2.87
C LYS A 4 18.72 8.12 -2.39
N PHE A 5 19.03 7.70 -1.17
CA PHE A 5 18.18 6.78 -0.47
C PHE A 5 16.88 7.53 -0.23
N LEU A 6 15.89 7.17 -1.02
CA LEU A 6 14.51 7.54 -0.78
C LEU A 6 14.22 7.03 0.64
N VAL A 7 14.11 7.96 1.58
CA VAL A 7 13.45 7.69 2.85
C VAL A 7 12.03 7.37 2.41
N CYS A 8 11.71 6.07 2.26
CA CYS A 8 10.33 5.66 2.22
C CYS A 8 9.71 6.27 3.46
N ALA A 9 8.90 7.31 3.27
CA ALA A 9 7.94 7.69 4.27
C ALA A 9 7.38 6.39 4.83
N LEU A 10 7.29 6.30 6.15
CA LEU A 10 6.77 5.14 6.87
C LEU A 10 5.26 5.04 6.65
N ALA A 11 4.82 5.22 5.41
CA ALA A 11 3.59 4.64 4.93
C ALA A 11 3.87 3.14 4.94
N LEU A 12 3.51 2.49 6.04
CA LEU A 12 3.43 1.04 6.13
C LEU A 12 2.26 0.59 5.25
N THR A 13 2.34 0.91 3.97
CA THR A 13 1.60 0.20 2.94
C THR A 13 2.27 -1.16 2.85
N PHE A 14 1.79 -2.10 3.66
CA PHE A 14 2.10 -3.50 3.50
C PHE A 14 1.53 -3.97 2.17
N ALA A 15 2.25 -3.72 1.08
CA ALA A 15 2.05 -4.42 -0.16
C ALA A 15 2.56 -5.86 0.03
N LEU A 16 1.77 -6.69 0.72
CA LEU A 16 1.87 -8.13 0.61
C LEU A 16 1.06 -8.56 -0.61
N THR A 17 1.56 -8.20 -1.80
CA THR A 17 1.21 -8.94 -2.99
C THR A 17 1.74 -10.36 -2.81
N GLY A 18 0.83 -11.32 -2.82
CA GLY A 18 1.15 -12.74 -2.80
C GLY A 18 2.10 -13.10 -3.95
N CYS A 19 3.38 -13.26 -3.65
CA CYS A 19 4.33 -13.87 -4.55
C CYS A 19 4.33 -15.37 -4.34
N SER A 20 3.66 -16.09 -5.24
CA SER A 20 4.02 -17.46 -5.53
C SER A 20 4.99 -17.47 -6.72
N GLY A 21 6.24 -17.80 -6.45
CA GLY A 21 7.04 -18.55 -7.43
C GLY A 21 8.08 -17.81 -8.26
N SER A 22 9.30 -18.15 -7.94
CA SER A 22 10.44 -18.45 -8.81
C SER A 22 11.44 -17.34 -9.17
N SER A 23 12.62 -17.59 -8.64
CA SER A 23 13.90 -16.91 -8.88
C SER A 23 14.33 -16.87 -10.34
N SER A 24 14.86 -15.74 -10.78
CA SER A 24 16.14 -15.70 -11.50
C SER A 24 16.62 -14.25 -11.68
N LYS A 25 17.86 -14.03 -11.25
CA LYS A 25 18.66 -12.83 -11.47
C LYS A 25 19.23 -12.86 -12.90
N PRO A 26 19.39 -11.71 -13.57
CA PRO A 26 20.68 -11.49 -14.19
C PRO A 26 21.32 -10.12 -13.96
N ALA A 27 22.60 -10.13 -14.25
CA ALA A 27 23.63 -9.15 -14.00
C ALA A 27 23.56 -7.89 -14.90
N SER A 28 24.27 -6.89 -14.38
CA SER A 28 24.66 -5.64 -14.99
C SER A 28 25.25 -5.72 -16.41
N ASP A 29 24.99 -4.72 -17.24
CA ASP A 29 26.07 -4.00 -17.90
C ASP A 29 25.68 -2.59 -18.37
N THR A 30 26.64 -1.70 -18.24
CA THR A 30 26.70 -0.28 -18.53
C THR A 30 26.90 0.00 -20.02
N SER A 31 26.26 1.03 -20.59
CA SER A 31 26.94 1.95 -21.54
C SER A 31 26.06 3.12 -21.98
N THR A 32 26.54 4.31 -21.70
CA THR A 32 26.45 5.64 -22.34
C THR A 32 25.81 5.74 -23.72
N ALA A 33 24.96 6.76 -23.93
CA ALA A 33 25.24 7.88 -24.86
C ALA A 33 24.11 8.93 -24.88
N GLU A 34 24.56 10.11 -25.04
CA GLU A 34 24.03 11.46 -25.10
C GLU A 34 23.22 11.75 -26.37
N ALA A 35 22.32 12.76 -26.24
CA ALA A 35 21.71 13.60 -27.26
C ALA A 35 20.36 13.21 -27.85
N ALA A 36 19.31 13.92 -27.38
CA ALA A 36 18.44 14.77 -28.22
C ALA A 36 17.42 15.50 -27.31
N ALA A 37 17.75 16.73 -26.97
CA ALA A 37 16.79 17.70 -26.45
C ALA A 37 16.08 18.38 -27.61
N ALA A 38 14.77 18.44 -27.59
CA ALA A 38 13.87 19.44 -28.10
C ALA A 38 12.61 18.85 -28.80
N THR A 39 11.65 18.36 -28.01
CA THR A 39 10.20 18.35 -28.31
C THR A 39 9.34 17.91 -27.14
N GLU A 40 9.87 17.94 -25.94
CA GLU A 40 9.24 17.43 -24.70
C GLU A 40 8.35 18.43 -23.93
N SER A 41 8.27 19.70 -24.38
CA SER A 41 7.75 20.78 -23.51
C SER A 41 6.23 20.90 -23.40
N ALA A 42 5.42 20.24 -24.22
CA ALA A 42 3.96 20.44 -24.21
C ALA A 42 3.16 19.22 -23.71
N ALA A 43 3.77 18.04 -23.71
CA ALA A 43 3.15 16.83 -23.16
C ALA A 43 3.53 16.60 -21.68
N GLU A 44 4.73 17.02 -21.28
CA GLU A 44 5.17 17.02 -19.88
C GLU A 44 4.39 18.02 -19.01
N GLU A 45 4.07 19.22 -19.51
CA GLU A 45 3.28 20.19 -18.74
C GLU A 45 1.86 19.70 -18.44
N ALA A 46 1.22 18.91 -19.30
CA ALA A 46 -0.14 18.41 -19.08
C ALA A 46 -0.19 17.18 -18.16
N VAL A 47 0.88 16.39 -18.14
CA VAL A 47 1.01 15.23 -17.23
C VAL A 47 1.46 15.70 -15.85
N GLU A 48 2.39 16.68 -15.79
CA GLU A 48 2.86 17.27 -14.54
C GLU A 48 1.74 18.04 -13.81
N GLU A 49 0.82 18.73 -14.55
CA GLU A 49 -0.32 19.44 -13.98
C GLU A 49 -1.42 18.47 -13.47
N ALA A 50 -1.55 17.27 -14.06
CA ALA A 50 -2.49 16.24 -13.61
C ALA A 50 -1.93 15.42 -12.44
N GLU A 51 -0.63 15.11 -12.43
CA GLU A 51 0.04 14.46 -11.30
C GLU A 51 0.13 15.41 -10.09
N GLU A 52 0.42 16.72 -10.31
CA GLU A 52 0.49 17.71 -9.24
C GLU A 52 -0.89 17.93 -8.56
N THR A 53 -2.00 17.82 -9.29
CA THR A 53 -3.35 17.95 -8.71
C THR A 53 -3.78 16.72 -7.92
N ILE A 54 -3.40 15.51 -8.34
CA ILE A 54 -3.71 14.26 -7.62
C ILE A 54 -2.81 14.10 -6.38
N GLU A 55 -1.53 14.45 -6.49
CA GLU A 55 -0.62 14.46 -5.34
C GLU A 55 -1.00 15.56 -4.32
N ASP A 56 -1.50 16.71 -4.77
CA ASP A 56 -1.89 17.83 -3.90
C ASP A 56 -3.21 17.54 -3.16
N GLU A 57 -4.19 16.87 -3.76
CA GLU A 57 -5.41 16.43 -3.07
C GLU A 57 -5.14 15.29 -2.07
N ALA A 58 -4.37 14.28 -2.44
CA ALA A 58 -3.97 13.20 -1.54
C ALA A 58 -3.05 13.70 -0.41
N ALA A 59 -2.14 14.64 -0.71
CA ALA A 59 -1.29 15.30 0.29
C ALA A 59 -2.11 16.23 1.21
N ALA A 60 -3.17 16.87 0.69
CA ALA A 60 -4.04 17.72 1.49
C ALA A 60 -4.93 16.90 2.43
N GLU A 61 -5.43 15.74 2.02
CA GLU A 61 -6.23 14.85 2.88
C GLU A 61 -5.36 14.17 3.95
N THR A 62 -4.17 13.66 3.60
CA THR A 62 -3.21 13.14 4.58
C THR A 62 -2.78 14.21 5.57
N ASN A 63 -2.50 15.42 5.11
CA ASN A 63 -2.16 16.54 5.99
C ASN A 63 -3.31 16.90 6.94
N SER A 64 -4.57 16.78 6.51
CA SER A 64 -5.75 17.01 7.34
C SER A 64 -5.88 15.98 8.47
N VAL A 65 -5.67 14.68 8.19
CA VAL A 65 -5.70 13.62 9.20
C VAL A 65 -4.55 13.77 10.19
N TYR A 66 -3.33 14.06 9.72
CA TYR A 66 -2.18 14.31 10.57
C TYR A 66 -2.38 15.50 11.52
N GLN A 67 -3.00 16.59 11.03
CA GLN A 67 -3.30 17.75 11.88
C GLN A 67 -4.36 17.43 12.94
N GLN A 68 -5.35 16.60 12.63
CA GLN A 68 -6.32 16.13 13.61
C GLN A 68 -5.68 15.27 14.69
N ASP A 69 -4.77 14.37 14.30
CA ASP A 69 -4.07 13.48 15.22
C ASP A 69 -3.16 14.22 16.20
N LEU A 70 -2.54 15.34 15.78
CA LEU A 70 -1.73 16.19 16.65
C LEU A 70 -2.54 16.83 17.79
N ALA A 71 -3.85 16.99 17.63
CA ALA A 71 -4.74 17.57 18.64
C ALA A 71 -5.27 16.54 19.66
N ILE A 72 -5.08 15.22 19.41
CA ILE A 72 -5.58 14.18 20.31
C ILE A 72 -4.69 14.12 21.56
N GLU A 73 -5.30 14.18 22.74
CA GLU A 73 -4.57 14.07 24.00
C GLU A 73 -4.04 12.64 24.23
N VAL A 74 -2.82 12.54 24.75
CA VAL A 74 -2.30 11.29 25.33
C VAL A 74 -2.89 11.16 26.73
N SER A 75 -3.69 10.13 26.95
CA SER A 75 -4.39 9.89 28.20
C SER A 75 -3.48 9.25 29.22
N ASP A 76 -3.78 9.41 30.52
CA ASP A 76 -3.09 8.68 31.60
C ASP A 76 -3.52 7.20 31.70
N LYS A 77 -4.50 6.77 30.90
CA LYS A 77 -4.96 5.38 30.85
C LYS A 77 -4.09 4.55 29.91
N ASN A 78 -3.93 3.28 30.25
CA ASN A 78 -3.17 2.31 29.47
C ASN A 78 -4.11 1.40 28.66
N LEU A 79 -3.72 1.03 27.46
CA LEU A 79 -4.45 0.05 26.65
C LEU A 79 -4.41 -1.35 27.31
N ALA A 80 -3.32 -1.69 27.99
CA ALA A 80 -3.19 -2.97 28.69
C ALA A 80 -4.26 -3.21 29.78
N ASP A 81 -4.80 -2.14 30.37
CA ASP A 81 -5.80 -2.19 31.44
C ASP A 81 -7.23 -1.88 30.97
N ASN A 82 -7.39 -1.50 29.69
CA ASN A 82 -8.64 -1.04 29.10
C ASN A 82 -8.86 -1.70 27.74
N LYS A 83 -10.04 -1.48 27.16
CA LYS A 83 -10.36 -1.95 25.81
C LYS A 83 -9.98 -0.88 24.76
N ALA A 84 -9.64 -1.34 23.57
CA ALA A 84 -9.41 -0.41 22.45
C ALA A 84 -10.65 0.47 22.18
N SER A 85 -11.85 -0.13 22.31
CA SER A 85 -13.14 0.57 22.19
C SER A 85 -13.39 1.67 23.23
N ASP A 86 -12.61 1.76 24.30
CA ASP A 86 -12.68 2.88 25.27
C ASP A 86 -11.98 4.15 24.75
N PHE A 87 -11.15 4.02 23.72
CA PHE A 87 -10.32 5.08 23.16
C PHE A 87 -10.69 5.44 21.73
N VAL A 88 -11.30 4.50 20.99
CA VAL A 88 -11.63 4.69 19.57
C VAL A 88 -13.05 4.18 19.27
N THR A 89 -13.77 4.95 18.46
CA THR A 89 -15.01 4.51 17.82
C THR A 89 -14.70 4.18 16.37
N ILE A 90 -14.91 2.93 15.99
CA ILE A 90 -14.73 2.46 14.62
C ILE A 90 -16.08 2.34 13.92
N GLY A 91 -16.08 2.57 12.59
CA GLY A 91 -17.23 2.33 11.74
C GLY A 91 -17.55 0.84 11.55
N ASP A 92 -18.48 0.54 10.65
CA ASP A 92 -18.82 -0.85 10.30
C ASP A 92 -17.74 -1.45 9.39
N TYR A 93 -16.71 -2.07 9.99
CA TYR A 93 -15.62 -2.72 9.27
C TYR A 93 -16.08 -3.90 8.41
N LYS A 94 -17.26 -4.49 8.68
CA LYS A 94 -17.82 -5.60 7.89
C LYS A 94 -18.42 -5.11 6.56
N ALA A 95 -18.78 -3.83 6.49
CA ALA A 95 -19.32 -3.23 5.26
C ALA A 95 -18.26 -2.59 4.35
N ILE A 96 -17.00 -2.52 4.77
CA ILE A 96 -15.97 -1.79 4.03
C ILE A 96 -15.73 -2.42 2.66
N ASN A 97 -15.57 -3.73 2.62
CA ASN A 97 -15.31 -4.52 1.41
C ASN A 97 -16.58 -5.20 0.88
N ALA A 98 -17.75 -4.60 1.15
CA ALA A 98 -19.01 -5.13 0.63
C ALA A 98 -18.98 -5.14 -0.91
N SER A 99 -19.44 -6.24 -1.49
CA SER A 99 -19.55 -6.39 -2.94
C SER A 99 -20.33 -5.23 -3.55
N LEU A 100 -19.81 -4.68 -4.63
CA LEU A 100 -20.53 -3.70 -5.41
C LEU A 100 -21.72 -4.38 -6.11
N PRO A 101 -22.85 -3.65 -6.35
CA PRO A 101 -23.93 -4.17 -7.17
C PRO A 101 -23.41 -4.72 -8.50
N GLU A 102 -23.95 -5.85 -8.98
CA GLU A 102 -23.50 -6.50 -10.22
C GLU A 102 -23.57 -5.59 -11.46
N ASP A 103 -24.43 -4.57 -11.41
CA ASP A 103 -24.59 -3.60 -12.49
C ASP A 103 -23.68 -2.37 -12.34
N THR A 104 -22.80 -2.33 -11.34
CA THR A 104 -21.83 -1.24 -11.16
C THR A 104 -20.87 -1.22 -12.34
N ALA A 105 -20.76 -0.05 -12.99
CA ALA A 105 -19.75 0.21 -14.00
C ALA A 105 -18.40 0.54 -13.37
N ALA A 106 -17.34 0.12 -14.02
CA ALA A 106 -15.98 0.43 -13.59
C ALA A 106 -15.69 1.94 -13.73
N GLU A 107 -15.26 2.59 -12.64
CA GLU A 107 -14.91 4.02 -12.57
C GLU A 107 -13.44 4.18 -12.15
N SER A 108 -12.86 5.36 -12.35
CA SER A 108 -11.52 5.69 -11.85
C SER A 108 -11.46 5.53 -10.32
N GLY A 109 -10.32 5.06 -9.79
CA GLY A 109 -10.13 4.79 -8.35
C GLY A 109 -10.71 3.45 -7.86
N MET A 110 -11.46 2.71 -8.70
CA MET A 110 -11.88 1.35 -8.37
C MET A 110 -10.77 0.34 -8.69
N THR A 111 -10.74 -0.77 -7.97
CA THR A 111 -9.92 -1.92 -8.33
C THR A 111 -10.75 -2.92 -9.12
N ALA A 112 -10.25 -3.31 -10.29
CA ALA A 112 -10.81 -4.37 -11.10
C ALA A 112 -9.92 -5.62 -10.98
N ASN A 113 -10.48 -6.74 -10.54
CA ASN A 113 -9.83 -8.04 -10.74
C ASN A 113 -10.07 -8.45 -12.19
N ILE A 114 -9.00 -8.62 -12.96
CA ILE A 114 -9.07 -8.88 -14.39
C ILE A 114 -8.32 -10.17 -14.77
N ALA A 115 -8.86 -10.88 -15.75
CA ALA A 115 -8.10 -11.82 -16.57
C ALA A 115 -7.75 -11.14 -17.89
N PHE A 116 -6.52 -11.27 -18.37
CA PHE A 116 -6.15 -10.66 -19.63
C PHE A 116 -5.23 -11.52 -20.48
N ALA A 117 -5.30 -11.30 -21.79
CA ALA A 117 -4.37 -11.82 -22.77
C ALA A 117 -4.08 -10.75 -23.82
N GLY A 118 -2.78 -10.47 -24.05
CA GLY A 118 -2.31 -9.51 -25.04
C GLY A 118 -1.44 -10.17 -26.10
N THR A 119 -1.72 -9.89 -27.37
CA THR A 119 -0.97 -10.45 -28.51
C THR A 119 -0.51 -9.32 -29.41
N VAL A 120 0.78 -9.27 -29.76
CA VAL A 120 1.30 -8.29 -30.69
C VAL A 120 0.66 -8.52 -32.06
N VAL A 121 0.16 -7.45 -32.68
CA VAL A 121 -0.50 -7.53 -34.00
C VAL A 121 0.40 -8.23 -35.01
N GLY A 122 -0.12 -9.31 -35.61
CA GLY A 122 0.60 -10.16 -36.55
C GLY A 122 1.37 -11.34 -35.93
N GLU A 123 1.28 -11.55 -34.62
CA GLU A 123 1.76 -12.75 -33.94
C GLU A 123 0.56 -13.70 -33.64
N ASP A 124 0.85 -15.01 -33.55
CA ASP A 124 -0.21 -16.03 -33.37
C ASP A 124 -0.52 -16.34 -31.90
N ALA A 125 0.28 -15.84 -30.94
CA ALA A 125 0.14 -16.13 -29.51
C ALA A 125 0.64 -14.98 -28.62
N PRO A 126 0.09 -14.85 -27.40
CA PRO A 126 0.60 -13.93 -26.40
C PRO A 126 2.06 -14.22 -26.04
N ARG A 127 2.82 -13.17 -25.72
CA ARG A 127 4.16 -13.31 -25.19
C ARG A 127 4.14 -13.50 -23.68
N ASP A 128 5.25 -13.99 -23.12
CA ASP A 128 5.43 -14.12 -21.67
C ASP A 128 5.20 -12.76 -20.99
N GLY A 129 4.43 -12.77 -19.89
CA GLY A 129 4.08 -11.57 -19.14
C GLY A 129 2.88 -10.78 -19.70
N MET A 130 2.29 -11.20 -20.84
CA MET A 130 1.12 -10.55 -21.43
C MET A 130 -0.19 -11.32 -21.16
N THR A 131 -0.18 -12.24 -20.20
CA THR A 131 -1.37 -13.03 -19.79
C THR A 131 -1.43 -13.15 -18.28
N ALA A 132 -2.63 -13.06 -17.74
CA ALA A 132 -2.96 -13.44 -16.37
C ALA A 132 -4.41 -13.91 -16.28
N ASP A 133 -4.67 -14.91 -15.44
CA ASP A 133 -6.03 -15.38 -15.14
C ASP A 133 -6.70 -14.54 -14.04
N SER A 134 -5.89 -13.87 -13.21
CA SER A 134 -6.33 -12.97 -12.14
C SER A 134 -5.24 -11.94 -11.84
N TYR A 135 -5.61 -10.67 -11.90
CA TYR A 135 -4.74 -9.55 -11.56
C TYR A 135 -5.62 -8.42 -11.01
N ASP A 136 -5.24 -7.88 -9.85
CA ASP A 136 -5.93 -6.74 -9.26
C ASP A 136 -5.33 -5.44 -9.82
N LEU A 137 -6.09 -4.79 -10.69
CA LEU A 137 -5.73 -3.53 -11.34
C LEU A 137 -6.44 -2.38 -10.64
N GLU A 138 -5.69 -1.56 -9.93
CA GLU A 138 -6.18 -0.27 -9.43
C GLU A 138 -6.19 0.71 -10.60
N ARG A 139 -7.36 1.24 -10.92
CA ARG A 139 -7.58 2.09 -12.08
C ARG A 139 -7.19 3.54 -11.80
N GLY A 140 -6.32 4.06 -12.63
CA GLY A 140 -5.63 5.33 -12.44
C GLY A 140 -4.24 5.18 -11.84
N SER A 141 -3.78 3.93 -11.59
CA SER A 141 -2.45 3.67 -11.05
C SER A 141 -1.31 3.88 -12.04
N GLY A 142 -1.62 3.91 -13.35
CA GLY A 142 -0.61 3.95 -14.41
C GLY A 142 0.30 2.71 -14.47
N THR A 143 -0.14 1.60 -13.88
CA THR A 143 0.64 0.34 -13.84
C THR A 143 0.73 -0.33 -15.21
N PHE A 144 -0.29 -0.14 -16.04
CA PHE A 144 -0.34 -0.66 -17.40
C PHE A 144 0.07 0.40 -18.43
N ILE A 145 0.27 -0.04 -19.67
CA ILE A 145 0.57 0.88 -20.78
C ILE A 145 -0.59 1.87 -20.99
N PRO A 146 -0.31 3.10 -21.44
CA PRO A 146 -1.33 4.14 -21.62
C PRO A 146 -2.52 3.66 -22.47
N GLY A 147 -3.74 3.95 -22.01
CA GLY A 147 -4.97 3.55 -22.66
C GLY A 147 -5.54 2.19 -22.23
N PHE A 148 -4.75 1.35 -21.55
CA PHE A 148 -5.24 0.04 -21.08
C PHE A 148 -6.33 0.20 -20.01
N GLU A 149 -6.05 1.00 -18.99
CA GLU A 149 -6.98 1.23 -17.89
C GLU A 149 -8.23 1.99 -18.35
N ASP A 150 -8.07 2.93 -19.27
CA ASP A 150 -9.16 3.71 -19.85
C ASP A 150 -10.14 2.85 -20.65
N ALA A 151 -9.64 1.83 -21.33
CA ALA A 151 -10.47 0.90 -22.12
C ALA A 151 -11.47 0.11 -21.24
N LEU A 152 -11.25 0.04 -19.93
CA LEU A 152 -12.12 -0.67 -19.00
C LEU A 152 -13.18 0.24 -18.36
N ILE A 153 -13.13 1.58 -18.58
CA ILE A 153 -14.09 2.52 -18.01
C ILE A 153 -15.50 2.25 -18.56
N GLY A 154 -16.49 2.20 -17.65
CA GLY A 154 -17.88 1.98 -17.99
C GLY A 154 -18.28 0.52 -18.16
N HIS A 155 -17.32 -0.41 -18.20
CA HIS A 155 -17.60 -1.86 -18.26
C HIS A 155 -17.88 -2.43 -16.86
N LYS A 156 -18.53 -3.58 -16.80
CA LYS A 156 -19.02 -4.20 -15.57
C LYS A 156 -18.31 -5.53 -15.30
N ALA A 157 -18.44 -6.01 -14.08
CA ALA A 157 -18.01 -7.36 -13.73
C ALA A 157 -18.70 -8.40 -14.63
N GLY A 158 -17.94 -9.40 -15.09
CA GLY A 158 -18.38 -10.43 -16.04
C GLY A 158 -18.25 -10.03 -17.52
N GLU A 159 -17.97 -8.76 -17.84
CA GLU A 159 -17.77 -8.35 -19.24
C GLU A 159 -16.36 -8.66 -19.72
N THR A 160 -16.26 -8.98 -21.02
CA THR A 160 -15.00 -9.11 -21.74
C THR A 160 -14.88 -7.96 -22.73
N VAL A 161 -13.77 -7.25 -22.66
CA VAL A 161 -13.46 -6.07 -23.47
C VAL A 161 -12.31 -6.41 -24.39
N GLU A 162 -12.43 -6.07 -25.67
CA GLU A 162 -11.40 -6.25 -26.68
C GLU A 162 -10.99 -4.88 -27.22
N PHE A 163 -9.69 -4.60 -27.24
CA PHE A 163 -9.14 -3.34 -27.73
C PHE A 163 -7.70 -3.50 -28.22
N THR A 164 -7.29 -2.58 -29.09
CA THR A 164 -5.92 -2.52 -29.62
C THR A 164 -5.27 -1.22 -29.17
N ILE A 165 -4.10 -1.31 -28.51
CA ILE A 165 -3.31 -0.16 -28.09
C ILE A 165 -1.82 -0.38 -28.40
N PRO A 166 -1.06 0.68 -28.73
CA PRO A 166 0.37 0.57 -28.94
C PRO A 166 1.15 0.54 -27.62
N PHE A 167 2.24 -0.20 -27.58
CA PHE A 167 3.27 0.04 -26.57
C PHE A 167 3.96 1.39 -26.81
N PRO A 168 4.35 2.12 -25.74
CA PRO A 168 5.12 3.36 -25.91
C PRO A 168 6.41 3.14 -26.72
N GLU A 169 6.80 4.14 -27.51
CA GLU A 169 8.03 4.09 -28.32
C GLU A 169 9.30 3.91 -27.47
N ASN A 170 9.27 4.43 -26.23
CA ASN A 170 10.35 4.34 -25.25
C ASN A 170 10.19 3.17 -24.26
N TYR A 171 9.34 2.17 -24.57
CA TYR A 171 9.10 1.03 -23.69
C TYR A 171 10.39 0.24 -23.45
N GLY A 172 10.63 -0.15 -22.20
CA GLY A 172 11.88 -0.80 -21.78
C GLY A 172 12.20 -2.12 -22.49
N GLU A 173 11.17 -2.86 -22.90
CA GLU A 173 11.32 -4.06 -23.74
C GLU A 173 11.27 -3.65 -25.22
N THR A 174 12.44 -3.49 -25.83
CA THR A 174 12.61 -2.97 -27.20
C THR A 174 11.89 -3.79 -28.29
N THR A 175 11.59 -5.04 -28.02
CA THR A 175 10.84 -5.92 -28.95
C THR A 175 9.35 -5.64 -28.95
N LEU A 176 8.86 -4.86 -27.97
CA LEU A 176 7.48 -4.40 -27.84
C LEU A 176 7.32 -2.92 -28.17
N ALA A 177 8.36 -2.10 -28.00
CA ALA A 177 8.32 -0.67 -28.21
C ALA A 177 7.70 -0.27 -29.57
N GLY A 178 6.68 0.61 -29.53
CA GLY A 178 5.95 1.11 -30.70
C GLY A 178 5.08 0.08 -31.42
N LYS A 179 4.87 -1.12 -30.85
CA LYS A 179 4.05 -2.15 -31.48
C LYS A 179 2.60 -2.10 -31.01
N ASP A 180 1.69 -2.21 -31.97
CA ASP A 180 0.27 -2.39 -31.68
C ASP A 180 0.05 -3.78 -31.07
N THR A 181 -0.83 -3.84 -30.06
CA THR A 181 -1.15 -5.05 -29.34
C THR A 181 -2.65 -5.18 -29.15
N ASP A 182 -3.18 -6.33 -29.54
CA ASP A 182 -4.58 -6.69 -29.33
C ASP A 182 -4.73 -7.31 -27.93
N TRP A 183 -5.64 -6.76 -27.15
CA TRP A 183 -5.94 -7.18 -25.79
C TRP A 183 -7.36 -7.73 -25.69
N THR A 184 -7.49 -8.86 -24.99
CA THR A 184 -8.77 -9.39 -24.52
C THR A 184 -8.71 -9.39 -22.99
N VAL A 185 -9.59 -8.62 -22.37
CA VAL A 185 -9.63 -8.43 -20.91
C VAL A 185 -11.01 -8.78 -20.38
N THR A 186 -11.07 -9.71 -19.44
CA THR A 186 -12.32 -10.05 -18.73
C THR A 186 -12.26 -9.43 -17.33
N ILE A 187 -13.26 -8.66 -16.97
CA ILE A 187 -13.42 -8.09 -15.63
C ILE A 187 -14.08 -9.15 -14.75
N ASN A 188 -13.31 -9.79 -13.87
CA ASN A 188 -13.82 -10.83 -12.98
C ASN A 188 -14.68 -10.24 -11.86
N SER A 189 -14.23 -9.13 -11.25
CA SER A 189 -14.96 -8.41 -10.21
C SER A 189 -14.51 -6.96 -10.14
N LEU A 190 -15.33 -6.12 -9.48
CA LEU A 190 -15.02 -4.72 -9.18
C LEU A 190 -15.11 -4.50 -7.67
N SER A 191 -14.21 -3.69 -7.12
CA SER A 191 -14.23 -3.23 -5.73
C SER A 191 -13.98 -1.72 -5.66
N LYS A 192 -14.35 -1.11 -4.52
CA LYS A 192 -14.20 0.34 -4.32
C LYS A 192 -12.74 0.83 -4.27
N GLY A 193 -11.81 -0.10 -4.11
CA GLY A 193 -10.37 0.15 -4.00
C GLY A 193 -9.64 -1.13 -3.64
N SER A 194 -8.32 -1.08 -3.52
CA SER A 194 -7.57 -2.18 -2.94
C SER A 194 -7.96 -2.36 -1.48
N ILE A 195 -7.85 -3.58 -0.94
CA ILE A 195 -8.16 -3.82 0.48
C ILE A 195 -7.29 -2.95 1.40
N THR A 196 -6.07 -2.64 0.98
CA THR A 196 -5.15 -1.78 1.72
C THR A 196 -5.64 -0.34 1.75
N THR A 197 -6.10 0.20 0.61
CA THR A 197 -6.68 1.55 0.52
C THR A 197 -7.94 1.64 1.36
N LEU A 198 -8.86 0.67 1.22
CA LEU A 198 -10.10 0.62 2.01
C LEU A 198 -9.82 0.55 3.52
N PHE A 199 -8.80 -0.20 3.93
CA PHE A 199 -8.39 -0.26 5.32
C PHE A 199 -7.78 1.06 5.80
N SER A 200 -6.96 1.72 4.97
CA SER A 200 -6.38 3.03 5.28
C SER A 200 -7.48 4.08 5.49
N ASP A 201 -8.46 4.15 4.59
CA ASP A 201 -9.61 5.05 4.69
C ASP A 201 -10.42 4.78 5.96
N PHE A 202 -10.63 3.50 6.28
CA PHE A 202 -11.31 3.09 7.49
C PHE A 202 -10.57 3.53 8.77
N VAL A 203 -9.25 3.35 8.79
CA VAL A 203 -8.39 3.81 9.89
C VAL A 203 -8.47 5.33 10.04
N ASN A 204 -8.43 6.06 8.92
CA ASN A 204 -8.48 7.51 8.91
C ASN A 204 -9.86 8.07 9.34
N ALA A 205 -10.95 7.35 9.04
CA ALA A 205 -12.31 7.72 9.42
C ALA A 205 -12.66 7.42 10.88
N ALA A 206 -11.83 6.66 11.61
CA ALA A 206 -12.10 6.32 13.00
C ALA A 206 -11.98 7.54 13.92
N GLU A 207 -12.92 7.66 14.86
CA GLU A 207 -12.94 8.75 15.84
C GLU A 207 -12.13 8.33 17.09
N ILE A 208 -10.97 8.96 17.29
CA ILE A 208 -10.12 8.72 18.46
C ILE A 208 -10.39 9.77 19.53
N SER A 209 -10.80 9.32 20.71
CA SER A 209 -11.08 10.20 21.84
C SER A 209 -9.81 10.60 22.62
N SER A 210 -8.87 9.68 22.74
CA SER A 210 -7.53 9.89 23.32
C SER A 210 -6.60 8.75 22.95
N LEU A 211 -5.28 8.98 23.02
CA LEU A 211 -4.29 7.92 22.83
C LEU A 211 -3.93 7.30 24.21
N PRO A 212 -3.95 5.96 24.35
CA PRO A 212 -3.46 5.30 25.55
C PRO A 212 -1.96 5.60 25.76
N LYS A 213 -1.59 5.86 27.03
CA LYS A 213 -0.19 6.26 27.32
C LYS A 213 0.81 5.18 26.98
N ASP A 214 0.55 3.94 27.37
CA ASP A 214 1.43 2.80 27.10
C ASP A 214 1.61 2.57 25.60
N LEU A 215 0.55 2.67 24.81
CA LEU A 215 0.60 2.58 23.36
C LEU A 215 1.44 3.70 22.76
N TYR A 216 1.23 4.95 23.20
CA TYR A 216 1.98 6.09 22.70
C TYR A 216 3.48 5.96 23.03
N ASP A 217 3.82 5.58 24.27
CA ASP A 217 5.21 5.37 24.69
C ASP A 217 5.89 4.25 23.89
N GLU A 218 5.18 3.14 23.66
CA GLU A 218 5.66 1.97 22.91
C GLU A 218 5.88 2.30 21.42
N VAL A 219 4.93 3.01 20.81
CA VAL A 219 5.05 3.48 19.42
C VAL A 219 6.19 4.49 19.28
N THR A 220 6.30 5.45 20.21
CA THR A 220 7.41 6.41 20.22
C THR A 220 8.76 5.70 20.25
N ALA A 221 8.89 4.68 21.09
CA ALA A 221 10.14 3.93 21.20
C ALA A 221 10.50 3.22 19.88
N TYR A 222 9.55 2.55 19.22
CA TYR A 222 9.86 1.83 17.99
C TYR A 222 10.07 2.77 16.79
N VAL A 223 9.30 3.85 16.65
CA VAL A 223 9.51 4.86 15.61
C VAL A 223 10.90 5.49 15.76
N THR A 224 11.26 5.87 17.01
CA THR A 224 12.61 6.37 17.30
C THR A 224 13.70 5.37 16.91
N ALA A 225 13.52 4.08 17.21
CA ALA A 225 14.48 3.04 16.85
C ALA A 225 14.64 2.89 15.32
N ILE A 226 13.55 3.01 14.54
CA ILE A 226 13.58 2.97 13.07
C ILE A 226 14.38 4.17 12.52
N TYR A 227 14.09 5.38 12.99
CA TYR A 227 14.82 6.58 12.56
C TYR A 227 16.29 6.56 12.99
N THR A 228 16.58 6.05 14.19
CA THR A 228 17.97 5.86 14.66
C THR A 228 18.74 4.93 13.72
N ARG A 229 18.14 3.80 13.32
CA ARG A 229 18.77 2.86 12.37
C ARG A 229 19.00 3.50 11.00
N SER A 230 18.08 4.33 10.54
CA SER A 230 18.24 5.09 9.29
C SER A 230 19.37 6.11 9.39
N ALA A 231 19.49 6.79 10.53
CA ALA A 231 20.58 7.74 10.80
C ALA A 231 21.95 7.03 10.84
N GLU A 232 22.05 5.90 11.54
CA GLU A 232 23.25 5.06 11.59
C GLU A 232 23.68 4.57 10.19
N GLY A 233 22.73 4.16 9.35
CA GLY A 233 22.97 3.78 7.94
C GLY A 233 23.50 4.94 7.08
N ASN A 234 23.30 6.18 7.50
CA ASN A 234 23.83 7.40 6.87
C ASN A 234 25.04 7.99 7.61
N GLU A 235 25.58 7.29 8.60
CA GLU A 235 26.71 7.75 9.44
C GLU A 235 26.41 9.08 10.15
N GLN A 236 25.17 9.29 10.61
CA GLN A 236 24.69 10.49 11.28
C GLN A 236 24.18 10.17 12.68
N SER A 237 24.16 11.17 13.57
CA SER A 237 23.33 11.10 14.78
C SER A 237 21.85 11.18 14.41
N LEU A 238 20.96 10.69 15.26
CA LEU A 238 19.50 10.82 15.04
C LEU A 238 19.10 12.30 14.87
N GLU A 239 19.62 13.19 15.74
CA GLU A 239 19.33 14.62 15.70
C GLU A 239 19.74 15.26 14.37
N ASP A 240 20.96 14.99 13.89
CA ASP A 240 21.46 15.51 12.62
C ASP A 240 20.66 14.95 11.44
N PHE A 241 20.29 13.67 11.51
CA PHE A 241 19.49 13.02 10.47
C PHE A 241 18.09 13.64 10.36
N LEU A 242 17.39 13.82 11.47
CA LEU A 242 16.08 14.46 11.51
C LEU A 242 16.15 15.91 11.02
N ALA A 243 17.11 16.68 11.50
CA ALA A 243 17.28 18.07 11.10
C ALA A 243 17.63 18.23 9.61
N SER A 244 18.55 17.41 9.09
CA SER A 244 18.98 17.50 7.69
C SER A 244 17.91 17.08 6.67
N ASN A 245 16.92 16.26 7.10
CA ASN A 245 15.82 15.81 6.29
C ASN A 245 14.50 16.53 6.62
N ASN A 246 14.50 17.50 7.54
CA ASN A 246 13.32 18.23 8.01
C ASN A 246 12.20 17.29 8.48
N ILE A 247 12.56 16.26 9.28
CA ILE A 247 11.63 15.25 9.79
C ILE A 247 11.15 15.65 11.18
N ASP A 248 9.84 15.70 11.36
CA ASP A 248 9.16 15.66 12.66
C ASP A 248 8.59 14.25 12.83
N MET A 249 8.96 13.55 13.90
CA MET A 249 8.48 12.18 14.15
C MET A 249 7.08 12.12 14.76
N GLU A 250 6.57 13.22 15.31
CA GLU A 250 5.29 13.22 16.02
C GLU A 250 4.10 12.81 15.13
N PRO A 251 3.97 13.29 13.89
CA PRO A 251 2.92 12.80 12.98
C PRO A 251 2.98 11.30 12.72
N ASP A 252 4.17 10.75 12.53
CA ASP A 252 4.35 9.31 12.29
C ASP A 252 3.98 8.50 13.53
N ILE A 253 4.39 8.94 14.72
CA ILE A 253 4.04 8.30 15.99
C ILE A 253 2.53 8.23 16.14
N ARG A 254 1.82 9.34 15.92
CA ARG A 254 0.37 9.41 16.07
C ARG A 254 -0.39 8.59 15.02
N SER A 255 0.06 8.61 13.78
CA SER A 255 -0.49 7.79 12.72
C SER A 255 -0.36 6.28 13.03
N GLN A 256 0.81 5.86 13.56
CA GLN A 256 1.01 4.48 13.97
C GLN A 256 0.15 4.10 15.19
N CYS A 257 -0.02 5.01 16.15
CA CYS A 257 -0.94 4.81 17.28
C CYS A 257 -2.38 4.63 16.79
N ARG A 258 -2.84 5.48 15.85
CA ARG A 258 -4.15 5.37 15.23
C ARG A 258 -4.35 4.01 14.58
N ALA A 259 -3.43 3.61 13.70
CA ALA A 259 -3.54 2.35 12.97
C ALA A 259 -3.57 1.14 13.92
N TRP A 260 -2.72 1.13 14.93
CA TRP A 260 -2.68 0.05 15.92
C TRP A 260 -3.95 0.02 16.77
N LEU A 261 -4.42 1.17 17.26
CA LEU A 261 -5.61 1.26 18.11
C LEU A 261 -6.88 0.81 17.34
N VAL A 262 -7.05 1.26 16.11
CA VAL A 262 -8.16 0.86 15.24
C VAL A 262 -8.11 -0.64 14.94
N SER A 263 -6.93 -1.16 14.60
CA SER A 263 -6.73 -2.61 14.39
C SER A 263 -7.09 -3.40 15.65
N SER A 264 -6.64 -2.95 16.81
CA SER A 264 -6.96 -3.58 18.09
C SER A 264 -8.46 -3.59 18.37
N ALA A 265 -9.19 -2.52 18.02
CA ALA A 265 -10.63 -2.47 18.17
C ALA A 265 -11.37 -3.45 17.24
N VAL A 266 -10.86 -3.66 16.00
CA VAL A 266 -11.39 -4.71 15.11
C VAL A 266 -11.16 -6.10 15.70
N LEU A 267 -9.96 -6.39 16.19
CA LEU A 267 -9.64 -7.68 16.81
C LEU A 267 -10.48 -7.92 18.08
N GLU A 268 -10.66 -6.89 18.91
CA GLU A 268 -11.51 -6.95 20.09
C GLU A 268 -12.97 -7.29 19.72
N ALA A 269 -13.51 -6.67 18.66
CA ALA A 269 -14.87 -6.93 18.19
C ALA A 269 -15.06 -8.37 17.70
N GLU A 270 -14.02 -9.03 17.19
CA GLU A 270 -14.01 -10.43 16.77
C GLU A 270 -13.59 -11.39 17.91
N GLY A 271 -13.28 -10.86 19.11
CA GLY A 271 -12.84 -11.66 20.26
C GLY A 271 -11.43 -12.25 20.09
N ILE A 272 -10.62 -11.68 19.23
CA ILE A 272 -9.25 -12.11 18.97
C ILE A 272 -8.30 -11.39 19.93
N THR A 273 -7.46 -12.16 20.59
CA THR A 273 -6.41 -11.68 21.51
C THR A 273 -5.05 -12.19 21.06
N GLU A 274 -3.97 -11.69 21.66
CA GLU A 274 -2.61 -12.19 21.37
C GLU A 274 -2.43 -13.68 21.69
N ASP A 275 -3.27 -14.25 22.55
CA ASP A 275 -3.29 -15.68 22.86
C ASP A 275 -4.06 -16.53 21.85
N SER A 276 -4.87 -15.91 21.00
CA SER A 276 -5.64 -16.60 19.95
C SER A 276 -4.73 -17.25 18.92
N GLN A 277 -5.19 -18.36 18.33
CA GLN A 277 -4.37 -19.07 17.32
C GLN A 277 -4.20 -18.21 16.05
N GLU A 278 -5.24 -17.51 15.64
CA GLU A 278 -5.25 -16.61 14.49
C GLU A 278 -4.18 -15.52 14.61
N TYR A 279 -4.03 -14.94 15.81
CA TYR A 279 -3.01 -13.92 16.07
C TYR A 279 -1.60 -14.51 15.99
N LYS A 280 -1.37 -15.68 16.59
CA LYS A 280 -0.07 -16.38 16.57
C LYS A 280 0.33 -16.81 15.17
N ASP A 281 -0.64 -17.28 14.38
CA ASP A 281 -0.40 -17.67 12.99
C ASP A 281 -0.05 -16.46 12.12
N MET A 282 -0.74 -15.31 12.31
CA MET A 282 -0.42 -14.08 11.62
C MET A 282 0.96 -13.56 12.03
N MET A 283 1.27 -13.53 13.32
CA MET A 283 2.59 -13.13 13.80
C MET A 283 3.71 -13.99 13.18
N SER A 284 3.48 -15.29 13.07
CA SER A 284 4.45 -16.19 12.42
C SER A 284 4.69 -15.82 10.95
N ARG A 285 3.63 -15.49 10.21
CA ARG A 285 3.76 -15.02 8.81
C ARG A 285 4.51 -13.70 8.72
N ILE A 286 4.20 -12.74 9.60
CA ILE A 286 4.91 -11.46 9.67
C ILE A 286 6.40 -11.69 9.92
N LEU A 287 6.74 -12.52 10.89
CA LEU A 287 8.13 -12.87 11.18
C LEU A 287 8.85 -13.50 9.97
N GLU A 288 8.19 -14.41 9.25
CA GLU A 288 8.73 -15.02 8.04
C GLU A 288 9.01 -14.00 6.93
N VAL A 289 8.14 -13.01 6.73
CA VAL A 289 8.35 -11.92 5.77
C VAL A 289 9.63 -11.15 6.08
N TYR A 290 9.92 -10.93 7.37
CA TYR A 290 11.18 -10.29 7.81
C TYR A 290 12.37 -11.26 7.92
N GLY A 291 12.20 -12.53 7.57
CA GLY A 291 13.25 -13.54 7.57
C GLY A 291 13.55 -14.17 8.94
N TYR A 292 12.62 -14.04 9.90
CA TYR A 292 12.76 -14.58 11.24
C TYR A 292 11.79 -15.73 11.50
N LYS A 293 12.19 -16.66 12.37
CA LYS A 293 11.35 -17.79 12.78
C LYS A 293 10.66 -17.59 14.12
N THR A 294 11.17 -16.67 14.93
CA THR A 294 10.65 -16.38 16.28
C THR A 294 10.75 -14.91 16.58
N LEU A 295 9.91 -14.43 17.48
CA LEU A 295 9.92 -13.05 17.96
C LEU A 295 11.25 -12.72 18.65
N ASP A 296 11.81 -13.64 19.47
CA ASP A 296 13.09 -13.46 20.12
C ASP A 296 14.24 -13.27 19.11
N ALA A 297 14.20 -13.99 17.97
CA ALA A 297 15.20 -13.82 16.92
C ALA A 297 15.10 -12.45 16.22
N ALA A 298 13.88 -11.97 16.00
CA ALA A 298 13.64 -10.65 15.42
C ALA A 298 14.09 -9.53 16.37
N THR A 299 13.67 -9.60 17.63
CA THR A 299 14.02 -8.60 18.66
C THR A 299 15.50 -8.61 18.97
N GLY A 300 16.13 -9.80 19.06
CA GLY A 300 17.57 -9.94 19.22
C GLY A 300 18.40 -9.37 18.07
N SER A 301 17.81 -9.19 16.86
CA SER A 301 18.43 -8.52 15.72
C SER A 301 18.12 -7.01 15.66
N GLY A 302 17.40 -6.47 16.64
CA GLY A 302 17.09 -5.06 16.78
C GLY A 302 15.78 -4.61 16.11
N ILE A 303 14.88 -5.55 15.75
CA ILE A 303 13.51 -5.20 15.35
C ILE A 303 12.70 -5.01 16.64
N PRO A 304 12.06 -3.86 16.86
CA PRO A 304 11.24 -3.66 18.05
C PRO A 304 10.03 -4.62 18.07
N GLU A 305 9.75 -5.22 19.23
CA GLU A 305 8.60 -6.11 19.42
C GLU A 305 7.28 -5.40 19.08
N ALA A 306 7.11 -4.16 19.53
CA ALA A 306 5.97 -3.32 19.24
C ALA A 306 5.67 -3.19 17.75
N PHE A 307 6.71 -3.08 16.93
CA PHE A 307 6.57 -3.06 15.47
C PHE A 307 5.95 -4.36 14.94
N ILE A 308 6.43 -5.52 15.39
CA ILE A 308 5.88 -6.83 14.98
C ILE A 308 4.44 -7.00 15.46
N ARG A 309 4.12 -6.57 16.68
CA ARG A 309 2.76 -6.63 17.25
C ARG A 309 1.79 -5.73 16.47
N SER A 310 2.18 -4.48 16.19
CA SER A 310 1.39 -3.54 15.40
C SER A 310 1.13 -4.06 13.98
N ALA A 311 2.17 -4.56 13.31
CA ALA A 311 2.06 -5.17 11.99
C ALA A 311 1.13 -6.38 11.99
N THR A 312 1.23 -7.24 13.02
CA THR A 312 0.36 -8.42 13.18
C THR A 312 -1.09 -8.02 13.34
N ALA A 313 -1.38 -7.05 14.22
CA ALA A 313 -2.74 -6.57 14.44
C ALA A 313 -3.34 -5.96 13.16
N SER A 314 -2.58 -5.13 12.44
CA SER A 314 -3.04 -4.48 11.22
C SER A 314 -3.30 -5.48 10.10
N GLN A 315 -2.41 -6.44 9.87
CA GLN A 315 -2.60 -7.46 8.83
C GLN A 315 -3.77 -8.41 9.16
N LEU A 316 -3.98 -8.72 10.42
CA LEU A 316 -5.11 -9.54 10.82
C LEU A 316 -6.44 -8.79 10.67
N ALA A 317 -6.48 -7.50 11.01
CA ALA A 317 -7.65 -6.64 10.78
C ALA A 317 -7.97 -6.52 9.27
N ILE A 318 -6.97 -6.33 8.41
CA ILE A 318 -7.12 -6.35 6.96
C ILE A 318 -7.71 -7.68 6.49
N GLN A 319 -7.16 -8.82 6.94
CA GLN A 319 -7.66 -10.15 6.58
C GLN A 319 -9.13 -10.35 7.00
N ILE A 320 -9.51 -9.88 8.18
CA ILE A 320 -10.91 -9.94 8.67
C ILE A 320 -11.83 -9.14 7.74
N ILE A 321 -11.44 -7.94 7.37
CA ILE A 321 -12.22 -7.08 6.47
C ILE A 321 -12.34 -7.72 5.08
N GLU A 322 -11.25 -8.28 4.56
CA GLU A 322 -11.24 -8.97 3.28
C GLU A 322 -12.21 -10.16 3.25
N GLN A 323 -12.20 -10.99 4.28
CA GLN A 323 -13.06 -12.16 4.39
C GLN A 323 -14.55 -11.80 4.52
N ASN A 324 -14.88 -10.70 5.18
CA ASN A 324 -16.26 -10.23 5.30
C ASN A 324 -16.84 -9.72 3.97
N GLY A 325 -16.02 -9.26 3.04
CA GLY A 325 -16.46 -8.81 1.70
C GLY A 325 -16.80 -9.95 0.74
N GLN A 326 -16.44 -11.19 1.08
CA GLN A 326 -16.69 -12.37 0.25
C GLN A 326 -17.94 -13.17 0.66
N SER A 327 -18.65 -12.71 1.68
CA SER A 327 -19.89 -13.32 2.20
C SER A 327 -21.14 -12.47 1.83
#